data_c3782eb61864254d717580b94d90b28d
#
_entry.id   c3782eb61864254d717580b94d90b28d
#
_cell.length_a   1.000
_cell.length_b   1.000
_cell.length_c   1.000
_cell.angle_alpha   90.00
_cell.angle_beta   90.00
_cell.angle_gamma   90.00
#
_symmetry.space_group_name_H-M   'P 1'
#
loop_
_entity.id
_entity.type
_entity.pdbx_description
1 polymer ?
#
loop_
_entity_poly.entity_id
_entity_poly.type
_entity_poly.pdbx_seq_one_letter_code
_entity_poly.pdbx_strand_id
1 'polypeptide(L)'
;MKRTITTFIMLICSVFAFAQQADDAAATNKWIEAYENFNTAKDWNSMLSQAEACKAEIPNWEFVYYYEGLANFNLKNYQQAVSAFDKFIEKNTATPAAYLYRANSYLEMKEADFAIRDYETYLQTNPNDVAVMLNKAQARMIKKDYANYINELTAVLAIEPTNVGALQNRASAYAMQKNWQAVITDLTSALAIEEKAALYYDRGFANYSMKTPESLQAAVSDFTKAEEKGMKTEQLFNSRAVCNKALKNFAQEAQDYTKLLEINANNEKYYYNRGVALFKAEKFQEALADFTKAIELKADYVNAYKYRANTYGKLGDKKSQAADAAKVKELQGPAK
;
A
#
# COMPACT_ATOMS: atom_id res chain seq x y z
N MET A 1 10.99 -12.75 -20.67
CA MET A 1 9.60 -12.59 -21.10
C MET A 1 9.42 -12.40 -22.62
N LYS A 2 10.16 -11.49 -23.34
CA LYS A 2 10.00 -11.29 -24.81
C LYS A 2 10.25 -12.55 -25.68
N ARG A 3 11.19 -13.42 -25.32
CA ARG A 3 11.51 -14.64 -26.11
C ARG A 3 10.49 -15.77 -25.99
N THR A 4 9.81 -15.88 -24.87
CA THR A 4 8.87 -16.99 -24.58
C THR A 4 7.55 -16.85 -25.34
N ILE A 5 7.04 -15.62 -25.51
CA ILE A 5 5.77 -15.36 -26.22
C ILE A 5 5.94 -15.59 -27.73
N THR A 6 7.05 -15.11 -28.31
CA THR A 6 7.34 -15.30 -29.74
C THR A 6 7.51 -16.79 -30.09
N THR A 7 8.18 -17.55 -29.24
CA THR A 7 8.40 -19.00 -29.47
C THR A 7 7.10 -19.79 -29.31
N PHE A 8 6.19 -19.38 -28.42
CA PHE A 8 4.93 -20.07 -28.19
C PHE A 8 3.92 -19.86 -29.33
N ILE A 9 3.85 -18.65 -29.91
CA ILE A 9 3.01 -18.35 -31.07
C ILE A 9 3.49 -19.12 -32.27
N MET A 10 4.80 -19.21 -32.55
CA MET A 10 5.35 -20.01 -33.62
C MET A 10 5.06 -21.51 -33.50
N LEU A 11 5.05 -22.07 -32.28
CA LEU A 11 4.76 -23.51 -32.11
C LEU A 11 3.29 -23.84 -32.38
N ILE A 12 2.36 -22.96 -31.99
CA ILE A 12 0.92 -23.16 -32.22
C ILE A 12 0.60 -23.01 -33.70
N CYS A 13 1.18 -22.02 -34.40
CA CYS A 13 0.98 -21.85 -35.86
C CYS A 13 1.47 -23.05 -36.68
N SER A 14 2.52 -23.74 -36.24
CA SER A 14 3.04 -24.93 -36.96
C SER A 14 2.13 -26.16 -36.90
N VAL A 15 1.28 -26.27 -35.86
CA VAL A 15 0.34 -27.41 -35.71
C VAL A 15 -0.93 -27.23 -36.54
N PHE A 16 -1.39 -26.01 -36.76
CA PHE A 16 -2.61 -25.71 -37.52
C PHE A 16 -2.40 -25.51 -39.03
N ALA A 17 -1.17 -25.25 -39.45
CA ALA A 17 -0.84 -25.03 -40.90
C ALA A 17 -1.10 -26.28 -41.80
N PHE A 18 -1.35 -27.46 -41.24
CA PHE A 18 -1.54 -28.71 -42.02
C PHE A 18 -2.95 -28.93 -42.52
N ALA A 19 -3.93 -28.09 -42.22
CA ALA A 19 -5.35 -28.36 -42.54
C ALA A 19 -5.99 -27.42 -43.57
N GLN A 20 -5.28 -26.41 -44.08
CA GLN A 20 -5.84 -25.45 -45.06
C GLN A 20 -5.03 -25.38 -46.38
N GLN A 21 -5.72 -25.02 -47.49
CA GLN A 21 -5.11 -24.93 -48.81
C GLN A 21 -3.92 -23.95 -48.87
N ALA A 22 -2.97 -24.14 -49.77
CA ALA A 22 -1.71 -23.40 -49.88
C ALA A 22 -1.87 -21.85 -49.95
N ASP A 23 -2.98 -21.37 -50.52
CA ASP A 23 -3.29 -19.94 -50.61
C ASP A 23 -3.66 -19.32 -49.26
N ASP A 24 -4.38 -20.06 -48.41
CA ASP A 24 -4.72 -19.62 -47.06
C ASP A 24 -3.49 -19.56 -46.12
N ALA A 25 -2.53 -20.46 -46.34
CA ALA A 25 -1.29 -20.48 -45.55
C ALA A 25 -0.39 -19.27 -45.87
N ALA A 26 -0.31 -18.85 -47.13
CA ALA A 26 0.47 -17.66 -47.51
C ALA A 26 -0.13 -16.37 -46.95
N ALA A 27 -1.46 -16.23 -47.00
CA ALA A 27 -2.17 -15.10 -46.47
C ALA A 27 -2.06 -15.08 -44.92
N THR A 28 -2.18 -16.22 -44.25
CA THR A 28 -2.01 -16.34 -42.80
C THR A 28 -0.60 -15.90 -42.36
N ASN A 29 0.44 -16.38 -43.02
CA ASN A 29 1.83 -15.99 -42.70
C ASN A 29 2.07 -14.49 -42.89
N LYS A 30 1.54 -13.88 -43.96
CA LYS A 30 1.58 -12.44 -44.21
C LYS A 30 1.00 -11.65 -43.00
N TRP A 31 -0.17 -12.08 -42.52
CA TRP A 31 -0.84 -11.37 -41.42
C TRP A 31 -0.15 -11.61 -40.07
N ILE A 32 0.37 -12.81 -39.82
CA ILE A 32 1.21 -13.07 -38.63
C ILE A 32 2.40 -12.11 -38.61
N GLU A 33 3.15 -12.03 -39.71
CA GLU A 33 4.31 -11.13 -39.82
C GLU A 33 3.91 -9.66 -39.63
N ALA A 34 2.81 -9.22 -40.26
CA ALA A 34 2.33 -7.85 -40.09
C ALA A 34 1.97 -7.52 -38.63
N TYR A 35 1.23 -8.41 -37.95
CA TYR A 35 0.84 -8.20 -36.54
C TYR A 35 2.02 -8.30 -35.58
N GLU A 36 2.99 -9.18 -35.84
CA GLU A 36 4.23 -9.23 -35.04
C GLU A 36 5.06 -7.96 -35.21
N ASN A 37 5.12 -7.39 -36.42
CA ASN A 37 5.77 -6.12 -36.69
C ASN A 37 5.07 -4.96 -35.93
N PHE A 38 3.75 -4.87 -35.98
CA PHE A 38 2.98 -3.87 -35.22
C PHE A 38 3.18 -4.02 -33.71
N ASN A 39 3.18 -5.25 -33.22
CA ASN A 39 3.43 -5.53 -31.77
C ASN A 39 4.84 -5.11 -31.37
N THR A 40 5.85 -5.40 -32.21
CA THR A 40 7.24 -5.03 -31.95
C THR A 40 7.42 -3.51 -31.98
N ALA A 41 6.79 -2.84 -32.92
CA ALA A 41 6.78 -1.39 -33.07
C ALA A 41 5.87 -0.69 -32.02
N LYS A 42 5.02 -1.46 -31.29
CA LYS A 42 3.94 -0.96 -30.45
C LYS A 42 2.95 -0.06 -31.18
N ASP A 43 2.75 -0.32 -32.46
CA ASP A 43 1.79 0.40 -33.29
C ASP A 43 0.41 -0.24 -33.23
N TRP A 44 -0.24 -0.02 -32.07
CA TRP A 44 -1.54 -0.59 -31.76
C TRP A 44 -2.67 -0.06 -32.66
N ASN A 45 -2.55 1.17 -33.16
CA ASN A 45 -3.52 1.77 -34.06
C ASN A 45 -3.48 1.10 -35.41
N SER A 46 -2.30 0.88 -35.99
CA SER A 46 -2.15 0.14 -37.23
C SER A 46 -2.63 -1.31 -37.09
N MET A 47 -2.28 -1.97 -35.97
CA MET A 47 -2.77 -3.30 -35.63
C MET A 47 -4.31 -3.37 -35.69
N LEU A 48 -4.98 -2.38 -35.09
CA LEU A 48 -6.43 -2.33 -35.05
C LEU A 48 -7.07 -1.98 -36.38
N SER A 49 -6.49 -1.02 -37.10
CA SER A 49 -7.02 -0.57 -38.41
C SER A 49 -6.95 -1.65 -39.52
N GLN A 50 -6.02 -2.59 -39.39
CA GLN A 50 -5.84 -3.68 -40.35
C GLN A 50 -6.72 -4.90 -40.07
N ALA A 51 -7.41 -4.94 -38.95
CA ALA A 51 -8.17 -6.10 -38.51
C ALA A 51 -9.32 -6.44 -39.50
N GLU A 52 -10.03 -5.43 -40.01
CA GLU A 52 -11.12 -5.67 -40.99
C GLU A 52 -10.61 -6.19 -42.34
N ALA A 53 -9.46 -5.69 -42.80
CA ALA A 53 -8.83 -6.21 -44.01
C ALA A 53 -8.37 -7.67 -43.81
N CYS A 54 -7.82 -8.00 -42.68
CA CYS A 54 -7.44 -9.35 -42.31
C CYS A 54 -8.66 -10.30 -42.27
N LYS A 55 -9.76 -9.89 -41.66
CA LYS A 55 -11.01 -10.67 -41.60
C LYS A 55 -11.61 -10.90 -43.01
N ALA A 56 -11.48 -9.92 -43.91
CA ALA A 56 -11.95 -10.06 -45.28
C ALA A 56 -11.10 -11.04 -46.10
N GLU A 57 -9.79 -11.07 -45.84
CA GLU A 57 -8.84 -11.95 -46.55
C GLU A 57 -8.83 -13.37 -45.96
N ILE A 58 -8.94 -13.50 -44.62
CA ILE A 58 -8.92 -14.79 -43.92
C ILE A 58 -10.07 -14.85 -42.90
N PRO A 59 -11.31 -15.10 -43.30
CA PRO A 59 -12.49 -14.98 -42.43
C PRO A 59 -12.50 -15.95 -41.24
N ASN A 60 -11.81 -17.07 -41.35
CA ASN A 60 -11.79 -18.12 -40.31
C ASN A 60 -10.55 -18.09 -39.40
N TRP A 61 -9.67 -17.09 -39.56
CA TRP A 61 -8.48 -16.98 -38.73
C TRP A 61 -8.80 -16.24 -37.42
N GLU A 62 -9.02 -17.00 -36.36
CA GLU A 62 -9.43 -16.47 -35.06
C GLU A 62 -8.39 -15.57 -34.41
N PHE A 63 -7.10 -15.69 -34.71
CA PHE A 63 -6.04 -14.87 -34.10
C PHE A 63 -6.18 -13.37 -34.39
N VAL A 64 -6.93 -12.97 -35.42
CA VAL A 64 -7.26 -11.56 -35.63
C VAL A 64 -7.93 -10.98 -34.38
N TYR A 65 -8.81 -11.72 -33.72
CA TYR A 65 -9.47 -11.27 -32.47
C TYR A 65 -8.49 -11.20 -31.29
N TYR A 66 -7.48 -12.09 -31.26
CA TYR A 66 -6.42 -12.00 -30.27
C TYR A 66 -5.61 -10.70 -30.41
N TYR A 67 -5.21 -10.34 -31.63
CA TYR A 67 -4.48 -9.10 -31.91
C TYR A 67 -5.35 -7.85 -31.71
N GLU A 68 -6.64 -7.89 -32.08
CA GLU A 68 -7.59 -6.83 -31.72
C GLU A 68 -7.67 -6.62 -30.21
N GLY A 69 -7.75 -7.71 -29.46
CA GLY A 69 -7.76 -7.68 -28.00
C GLY A 69 -6.48 -7.07 -27.45
N LEU A 70 -5.32 -7.49 -27.95
CA LEU A 70 -4.01 -6.99 -27.55
C LEU A 70 -3.85 -5.49 -27.85
N ALA A 71 -4.27 -5.04 -29.04
CA ALA A 71 -4.23 -3.64 -29.41
C ALA A 71 -5.15 -2.79 -28.50
N ASN A 72 -6.39 -3.21 -28.32
CA ASN A 72 -7.34 -2.53 -27.46
C ASN A 72 -6.86 -2.47 -26.00
N PHE A 73 -6.27 -3.55 -25.46
CA PHE A 73 -5.68 -3.57 -24.12
C PHE A 73 -4.58 -2.50 -23.98
N ASN A 74 -3.65 -2.43 -24.92
CA ASN A 74 -2.55 -1.48 -24.87
C ASN A 74 -3.02 -0.03 -25.11
N LEU A 75 -4.10 0.18 -25.85
CA LEU A 75 -4.78 1.47 -26.00
C LEU A 75 -5.69 1.82 -24.81
N LYS A 76 -5.78 0.96 -23.81
CA LYS A 76 -6.63 1.08 -22.61
C LYS A 76 -8.14 1.05 -22.92
N ASN A 77 -8.52 0.50 -24.06
CA ASN A 77 -9.90 0.24 -24.45
C ASN A 77 -10.34 -1.12 -23.87
N TYR A 78 -10.37 -1.24 -22.55
CA TYR A 78 -10.48 -2.53 -21.86
C TYR A 78 -11.76 -3.30 -22.18
N GLN A 79 -12.89 -2.61 -22.36
CA GLN A 79 -14.15 -3.26 -22.72
C GLN A 79 -14.08 -3.88 -24.13
N GLN A 80 -13.47 -3.20 -25.09
CA GLN A 80 -13.25 -3.71 -26.44
C GLN A 80 -12.23 -4.86 -26.42
N ALA A 81 -11.19 -4.76 -25.59
CA ALA A 81 -10.23 -5.84 -25.41
C ALA A 81 -10.93 -7.11 -24.91
N VAL A 82 -11.77 -7.02 -23.88
CA VAL A 82 -12.56 -8.14 -23.37
C VAL A 82 -13.41 -8.74 -24.47
N SER A 83 -14.17 -7.92 -25.23
CA SER A 83 -15.03 -8.40 -26.31
C SER A 83 -14.25 -9.14 -27.41
N ALA A 84 -13.06 -8.68 -27.73
CA ALA A 84 -12.20 -9.32 -28.72
C ALA A 84 -11.64 -10.65 -28.19
N PHE A 85 -11.15 -10.68 -26.95
CA PHE A 85 -10.68 -11.92 -26.33
C PHE A 85 -11.81 -12.94 -26.12
N ASP A 86 -13.05 -12.52 -25.84
CA ASP A 86 -14.21 -13.41 -25.77
C ASP A 86 -14.40 -14.15 -27.08
N LYS A 87 -14.40 -13.43 -28.22
CA LYS A 87 -14.52 -14.02 -29.57
C LYS A 87 -13.37 -14.97 -29.88
N PHE A 88 -12.17 -14.64 -29.45
CA PHE A 88 -11.00 -15.51 -29.63
C PHE A 88 -11.14 -16.79 -28.81
N ILE A 89 -11.44 -16.67 -27.51
CA ILE A 89 -11.51 -17.78 -26.58
C ILE A 89 -12.68 -18.73 -26.92
N GLU A 90 -13.79 -18.22 -27.45
CA GLU A 90 -14.92 -19.04 -27.94
C GLU A 90 -14.46 -20.09 -28.96
N LYS A 91 -13.50 -19.75 -29.79
CA LYS A 91 -12.95 -20.64 -30.83
C LYS A 91 -11.64 -21.33 -30.42
N ASN A 92 -10.88 -20.71 -29.51
CA ASN A 92 -9.56 -21.18 -29.10
C ASN A 92 -9.39 -21.10 -27.57
N THR A 93 -9.73 -22.17 -26.88
CA THR A 93 -9.61 -22.27 -25.41
C THR A 93 -8.19 -22.60 -24.93
N ALA A 94 -7.29 -22.98 -25.86
CA ALA A 94 -5.97 -23.51 -25.51
C ALA A 94 -4.85 -22.44 -25.38
N THR A 95 -5.18 -21.15 -25.58
CA THR A 95 -4.19 -20.07 -25.54
C THR A 95 -4.20 -19.33 -24.22
N PRO A 96 -3.30 -19.65 -23.25
CA PRO A 96 -3.31 -19.06 -21.91
C PRO A 96 -3.17 -17.53 -21.94
N ALA A 97 -2.39 -16.98 -22.89
CA ALA A 97 -2.16 -15.55 -23.02
C ALA A 97 -3.46 -14.75 -23.24
N ALA A 98 -4.46 -15.32 -23.91
CA ALA A 98 -5.75 -14.65 -24.12
C ALA A 98 -6.50 -14.47 -22.79
N TYR A 99 -6.50 -15.48 -21.92
CA TYR A 99 -7.05 -15.36 -20.57
C TYR A 99 -6.29 -14.35 -19.74
N LEU A 100 -4.95 -14.32 -19.83
CA LEU A 100 -4.13 -13.35 -19.11
C LEU A 100 -4.48 -11.90 -19.48
N TYR A 101 -4.54 -11.60 -20.76
CA TYR A 101 -4.85 -10.22 -21.21
C TYR A 101 -6.32 -9.85 -20.94
N ARG A 102 -7.26 -10.81 -21.04
CA ARG A 102 -8.65 -10.58 -20.64
C ARG A 102 -8.78 -10.35 -19.15
N ALA A 103 -8.08 -11.13 -18.32
CA ALA A 103 -8.01 -10.94 -16.89
C ALA A 103 -7.44 -9.57 -16.50
N ASN A 104 -6.34 -9.16 -17.15
CA ASN A 104 -5.76 -7.84 -16.95
C ASN A 104 -6.76 -6.72 -17.33
N SER A 105 -7.52 -6.90 -18.41
CA SER A 105 -8.56 -5.95 -18.81
C SER A 105 -9.67 -5.86 -17.76
N TYR A 106 -10.14 -7.00 -17.24
CA TYR A 106 -11.12 -7.04 -16.16
C TYR A 106 -10.58 -6.40 -14.87
N LEU A 107 -9.29 -6.61 -14.55
CA LEU A 107 -8.66 -6.02 -13.37
C LEU A 107 -8.66 -4.48 -13.45
N GLU A 108 -8.29 -3.93 -14.61
CA GLU A 108 -8.31 -2.47 -14.86
C GLU A 108 -9.73 -1.89 -14.78
N MET A 109 -10.74 -2.66 -15.19
CA MET A 109 -12.15 -2.31 -15.08
C MET A 109 -12.71 -2.54 -13.65
N LYS A 110 -11.90 -3.10 -12.73
CA LYS A 110 -12.29 -3.50 -11.37
C LYS A 110 -13.33 -4.62 -11.31
N GLU A 111 -13.46 -5.37 -12.38
CA GLU A 111 -14.32 -6.54 -12.49
C GLU A 111 -13.61 -7.78 -11.93
N ALA A 112 -13.41 -7.77 -10.61
CA ALA A 112 -12.50 -8.66 -9.91
C ALA A 112 -12.85 -10.15 -10.06
N ASP A 113 -14.15 -10.51 -10.09
CA ASP A 113 -14.56 -11.92 -10.19
C ASP A 113 -14.18 -12.54 -11.54
N PHE A 114 -14.33 -11.78 -12.61
CA PHE A 114 -13.93 -12.22 -13.95
C PHE A 114 -12.40 -12.30 -14.07
N ALA A 115 -11.69 -11.32 -13.52
CA ALA A 115 -10.23 -11.31 -13.51
C ALA A 115 -9.67 -12.54 -12.78
N ILE A 116 -10.18 -12.86 -11.58
CA ILE A 116 -9.75 -14.00 -10.78
C ILE A 116 -9.91 -15.31 -11.56
N ARG A 117 -11.08 -15.53 -12.17
CA ARG A 117 -11.36 -16.76 -12.94
C ARG A 117 -10.39 -16.94 -14.10
N ASP A 118 -10.12 -15.88 -14.85
CA ASP A 118 -9.21 -15.95 -15.99
C ASP A 118 -7.74 -16.11 -15.53
N TYR A 119 -7.32 -15.46 -14.45
CA TYR A 119 -6.01 -15.74 -13.85
C TYR A 119 -5.88 -17.18 -13.36
N GLU A 120 -6.92 -17.75 -12.76
CA GLU A 120 -6.93 -19.15 -12.33
C GLU A 120 -6.77 -20.09 -13.54
N THR A 121 -7.42 -19.78 -14.67
CA THR A 121 -7.26 -20.54 -15.91
C THR A 121 -5.82 -20.45 -16.45
N TYR A 122 -5.25 -19.26 -16.50
CA TYR A 122 -3.86 -19.06 -16.92
C TYR A 122 -2.86 -19.81 -16.03
N LEU A 123 -3.07 -19.76 -14.69
CA LEU A 123 -2.17 -20.37 -13.71
C LEU A 123 -2.23 -21.90 -13.71
N GLN A 124 -3.23 -22.55 -14.34
CA GLN A 124 -3.23 -24.00 -14.53
C GLN A 124 -2.05 -24.49 -15.38
N THR A 125 -1.65 -23.68 -16.36
CA THR A 125 -0.51 -23.98 -17.24
C THR A 125 0.78 -23.29 -16.83
N ASN A 126 0.70 -22.22 -16.03
CA ASN A 126 1.83 -21.40 -15.57
C ASN A 126 1.79 -21.19 -14.06
N PRO A 127 1.86 -22.26 -13.23
CA PRO A 127 1.51 -22.23 -11.81
C PRO A 127 2.43 -21.34 -10.95
N ASN A 128 3.64 -21.03 -11.46
CA ASN A 128 4.65 -20.26 -10.74
C ASN A 128 4.89 -18.86 -11.34
N ASP A 129 3.94 -18.34 -12.14
CA ASP A 129 4.02 -16.96 -12.61
C ASP A 129 3.65 -15.99 -11.49
N VAL A 130 4.66 -15.57 -10.74
CA VAL A 130 4.51 -14.67 -9.58
C VAL A 130 3.84 -13.35 -9.95
N ALA A 131 4.11 -12.81 -11.14
CA ALA A 131 3.49 -11.56 -11.58
C ALA A 131 1.96 -11.71 -11.71
N VAL A 132 1.51 -12.83 -12.29
CA VAL A 132 0.08 -13.13 -12.43
C VAL A 132 -0.55 -13.47 -11.08
N MET A 133 0.15 -14.18 -10.20
CA MET A 133 -0.33 -14.44 -8.84
C MET A 133 -0.54 -13.14 -8.06
N LEU A 134 0.35 -12.16 -8.21
CA LEU A 134 0.20 -10.84 -7.59
C LEU A 134 -0.99 -10.06 -8.16
N ASN A 135 -1.22 -10.13 -9.47
CA ASN A 135 -2.40 -9.52 -10.10
C ASN A 135 -3.70 -10.17 -9.61
N LYS A 136 -3.71 -11.52 -9.47
CA LYS A 136 -4.84 -12.24 -8.86
C LYS A 136 -5.07 -11.81 -7.42
N ALA A 137 -4.00 -11.68 -6.64
CA ALA A 137 -4.08 -11.14 -5.29
C ALA A 137 -4.69 -9.73 -5.29
N GLN A 138 -4.26 -8.84 -6.20
CA GLN A 138 -4.85 -7.50 -6.32
C GLN A 138 -6.36 -7.56 -6.61
N ALA A 139 -6.81 -8.48 -7.44
CA ALA A 139 -8.26 -8.70 -7.69
C ALA A 139 -9.00 -9.13 -6.41
N ARG A 140 -8.40 -10.02 -5.57
CA ARG A 140 -8.94 -10.36 -4.24
C ARG A 140 -9.04 -9.15 -3.33
N MET A 141 -8.03 -8.27 -3.37
CA MET A 141 -8.04 -7.02 -2.59
C MET A 141 -9.16 -6.08 -3.02
N ILE A 142 -9.41 -5.93 -4.33
CA ILE A 142 -10.52 -5.14 -4.87
C ILE A 142 -11.86 -5.66 -4.34
N LYS A 143 -12.05 -6.98 -4.25
CA LYS A 143 -13.22 -7.62 -3.65
C LYS A 143 -13.30 -7.47 -2.13
N LYS A 144 -12.26 -6.98 -1.46
CA LYS A 144 -12.10 -7.00 0.00
C LYS A 144 -12.12 -8.44 0.58
N ASP A 145 -11.75 -9.42 -0.22
CA ASP A 145 -11.60 -10.82 0.18
C ASP A 145 -10.22 -11.02 0.82
N TYR A 146 -10.05 -10.46 2.01
CA TYR A 146 -8.76 -10.42 2.70
C TYR A 146 -8.22 -11.80 3.04
N ALA A 147 -9.09 -12.78 3.28
CA ALA A 147 -8.66 -14.15 3.58
C ALA A 147 -7.94 -14.78 2.38
N ASN A 148 -8.56 -14.75 1.20
CA ASN A 148 -7.94 -15.27 0.00
C ASN A 148 -6.79 -14.38 -0.49
N TYR A 149 -6.84 -13.07 -0.27
CA TYR A 149 -5.71 -12.18 -0.53
C TYR A 149 -4.44 -12.61 0.22
N ILE A 150 -4.56 -12.92 1.50
CA ILE A 150 -3.47 -13.44 2.33
C ILE A 150 -2.98 -14.81 1.81
N ASN A 151 -3.88 -15.69 1.38
CA ASN A 151 -3.53 -16.99 0.82
C ASN A 151 -2.72 -16.85 -0.47
N GLU A 152 -3.14 -15.95 -1.38
CA GLU A 152 -2.42 -15.69 -2.63
C GLU A 152 -1.00 -15.14 -2.35
N LEU A 153 -0.87 -14.17 -1.45
CA LEU A 153 0.43 -13.62 -1.08
C LEU A 153 1.31 -14.67 -0.36
N THR A 154 0.70 -15.57 0.39
CA THR A 154 1.43 -16.69 1.02
C THR A 154 1.97 -17.65 -0.03
N ALA A 155 1.22 -17.93 -1.09
CA ALA A 155 1.68 -18.73 -2.22
C ALA A 155 2.82 -18.02 -2.97
N VAL A 156 2.73 -16.70 -3.19
CA VAL A 156 3.82 -15.91 -3.76
C VAL A 156 5.09 -16.03 -2.92
N LEU A 157 4.97 -15.88 -1.60
CA LEU A 157 6.11 -15.94 -0.68
C LEU A 157 6.69 -17.36 -0.51
N ALA A 158 5.95 -18.40 -0.87
CA ALA A 158 6.50 -19.75 -0.95
C ALA A 158 7.46 -19.91 -2.15
N ILE A 159 7.26 -19.14 -3.23
CA ILE A 159 8.12 -19.13 -4.42
C ILE A 159 9.24 -18.09 -4.25
N GLU A 160 8.90 -16.89 -3.79
CA GLU A 160 9.80 -15.76 -3.59
C GLU A 160 9.77 -15.29 -2.13
N PRO A 161 10.47 -15.97 -1.19
CA PRO A 161 10.46 -15.61 0.23
C PRO A 161 10.99 -14.20 0.52
N THR A 162 11.77 -13.65 -0.39
CA THR A 162 12.38 -12.31 -0.28
C THR A 162 11.60 -11.21 -1.00
N ASN A 163 10.38 -11.47 -1.46
CA ASN A 163 9.55 -10.46 -2.10
C ASN A 163 9.00 -9.47 -1.07
N VAL A 164 9.74 -8.35 -0.88
CA VAL A 164 9.40 -7.31 0.11
C VAL A 164 7.98 -6.76 -0.12
N GLY A 165 7.58 -6.58 -1.38
CA GLY A 165 6.24 -6.10 -1.73
C GLY A 165 5.13 -7.05 -1.26
N ALA A 166 5.32 -8.35 -1.45
CA ALA A 166 4.38 -9.37 -0.99
C ALA A 166 4.31 -9.42 0.55
N LEU A 167 5.46 -9.32 1.24
CA LEU A 167 5.51 -9.24 2.71
C LEU A 167 4.75 -8.02 3.24
N GLN A 168 4.97 -6.84 2.67
CA GLN A 168 4.29 -5.61 3.07
C GLN A 168 2.78 -5.68 2.81
N ASN A 169 2.38 -6.20 1.66
CA ASN A 169 0.98 -6.36 1.31
C ASN A 169 0.27 -7.34 2.25
N ARG A 170 0.93 -8.47 2.61
CA ARG A 170 0.36 -9.44 3.55
C ARG A 170 0.30 -8.88 4.96
N ALA A 171 1.32 -8.14 5.40
CA ALA A 171 1.30 -7.42 6.67
C ALA A 171 0.13 -6.42 6.73
N SER A 172 -0.10 -5.65 5.65
CA SER A 172 -1.23 -4.72 5.57
C SER A 172 -2.59 -5.44 5.67
N ALA A 173 -2.73 -6.59 5.04
CA ALA A 173 -3.94 -7.40 5.15
C ALA A 173 -4.16 -7.95 6.58
N TYR A 174 -3.09 -8.41 7.24
CA TYR A 174 -3.15 -8.80 8.65
C TYR A 174 -3.48 -7.63 9.57
N ALA A 175 -3.00 -6.42 9.27
CA ALA A 175 -3.33 -5.22 10.05
C ALA A 175 -4.83 -4.88 9.96
N MET A 176 -5.47 -5.06 8.80
CA MET A 176 -6.92 -4.91 8.65
C MET A 176 -7.70 -5.91 9.52
N GLN A 177 -7.14 -7.10 9.75
CA GLN A 177 -7.68 -8.10 10.65
C GLN A 177 -7.24 -7.91 12.12
N LYS A 178 -6.44 -6.88 12.41
CA LYS A 178 -5.83 -6.61 13.73
C LYS A 178 -4.94 -7.76 14.23
N ASN A 179 -4.43 -8.59 13.33
CA ASN A 179 -3.47 -9.65 13.66
C ASN A 179 -2.05 -9.06 13.72
N TRP A 180 -1.78 -8.30 14.78
CA TRP A 180 -0.55 -7.54 14.92
C TRP A 180 0.70 -8.42 14.98
N GLN A 181 0.60 -9.63 15.53
CA GLN A 181 1.72 -10.56 15.58
C GLN A 181 2.16 -11.00 14.17
N ALA A 182 1.22 -11.30 13.28
CA ALA A 182 1.52 -11.65 11.89
C ALA A 182 2.12 -10.43 11.13
N VAL A 183 1.61 -9.21 11.40
CA VAL A 183 2.17 -7.97 10.85
C VAL A 183 3.65 -7.83 11.23
N ILE A 184 3.98 -8.01 12.53
CA ILE A 184 5.34 -7.90 13.03
C ILE A 184 6.25 -8.95 12.38
N THR A 185 5.75 -10.18 12.21
CA THR A 185 6.51 -11.27 11.56
C THR A 185 6.88 -10.93 10.14
N ASP A 186 5.91 -10.51 9.31
CA ASP A 186 6.15 -10.17 7.90
C ASP A 186 7.06 -8.95 7.76
N LEU A 187 6.83 -7.90 8.55
CA LEU A 187 7.68 -6.69 8.49
C LEU A 187 9.08 -6.95 9.04
N THR A 188 9.26 -7.89 9.97
CA THR A 188 10.59 -8.32 10.42
C THR A 188 11.33 -9.04 9.29
N SER A 189 10.65 -9.91 8.54
CA SER A 189 11.21 -10.55 7.35
C SER A 189 11.57 -9.52 6.27
N ALA A 190 10.70 -8.55 6.03
CA ALA A 190 10.96 -7.47 5.07
C ALA A 190 12.17 -6.61 5.47
N LEU A 191 12.31 -6.28 6.76
CA LEU A 191 13.44 -5.52 7.30
C LEU A 191 14.78 -6.27 7.25
N ALA A 192 14.75 -7.60 7.29
CA ALA A 192 15.95 -8.41 7.09
C ALA A 192 16.50 -8.34 5.66
N ILE A 193 15.65 -7.95 4.69
CA ILE A 193 16.03 -7.80 3.28
C ILE A 193 16.36 -6.33 2.98
N GLU A 194 15.55 -5.40 3.49
CA GLU A 194 15.64 -3.99 3.16
C GLU A 194 15.33 -3.10 4.38
N GLU A 195 16.29 -2.33 4.83
CA GLU A 195 16.13 -1.42 5.98
C GLU A 195 15.55 -0.06 5.54
N LYS A 196 14.23 0.02 5.35
CA LYS A 196 13.53 1.26 5.02
C LYS A 196 12.82 1.87 6.22
N ALA A 197 12.82 3.20 6.29
CA ALA A 197 12.11 3.96 7.34
C ALA A 197 10.63 3.57 7.47
N ALA A 198 9.94 3.38 6.35
CA ALA A 198 8.53 3.01 6.33
C ALA A 198 8.28 1.64 6.99
N LEU A 199 9.14 0.64 6.73
CA LEU A 199 9.00 -0.70 7.34
C LEU A 199 9.19 -0.66 8.87
N TYR A 200 10.17 0.12 9.34
CA TYR A 200 10.33 0.35 10.78
C TYR A 200 9.11 1.05 11.37
N TYR A 201 8.60 2.10 10.71
CA TYR A 201 7.41 2.81 11.18
C TYR A 201 6.19 1.88 11.28
N ASP A 202 5.92 1.09 10.24
CA ASP A 202 4.77 0.18 10.18
C ASP A 202 4.88 -0.91 11.25
N ARG A 203 6.09 -1.49 11.47
CA ARG A 203 6.31 -2.46 12.54
C ARG A 203 6.19 -1.83 13.92
N GLY A 204 6.70 -0.63 14.09
CA GLY A 204 6.52 0.16 15.30
C GLY A 204 5.05 0.43 15.61
N PHE A 205 4.25 0.74 14.59
CA PHE A 205 2.80 0.94 14.75
C PHE A 205 2.08 -0.36 15.12
N ALA A 206 2.47 -1.50 14.55
CA ALA A 206 1.93 -2.81 14.94
C ALA A 206 2.27 -3.14 16.41
N ASN A 207 3.52 -2.92 16.81
CA ASN A 207 3.95 -3.07 18.20
C ASN A 207 3.18 -2.15 19.15
N TYR A 208 3.01 -0.87 18.80
CA TYR A 208 2.19 0.08 19.58
C TYR A 208 0.74 -0.39 19.76
N SER A 209 0.18 -1.04 18.73
CA SER A 209 -1.20 -1.51 18.72
C SER A 209 -1.45 -2.70 19.66
N MET A 210 -0.41 -3.44 20.05
CA MET A 210 -0.50 -4.54 21.02
C MET A 210 -0.60 -4.06 22.47
N LYS A 211 -0.13 -2.86 22.78
CA LYS A 211 -0.25 -2.16 24.08
C LYS A 211 0.35 -2.88 25.29
N THR A 212 1.22 -3.87 25.12
CA THR A 212 2.00 -4.43 26.23
C THR A 212 3.25 -3.57 26.50
N PRO A 213 3.82 -3.58 27.72
CA PRO A 213 5.04 -2.83 27.98
C PRO A 213 6.19 -3.20 27.02
N GLU A 214 6.36 -4.48 26.73
CA GLU A 214 7.39 -5.02 25.83
C GLU A 214 7.16 -4.54 24.40
N SER A 215 5.91 -4.58 23.93
CA SER A 215 5.57 -4.11 22.59
C SER A 215 5.70 -2.59 22.45
N LEU A 216 5.37 -1.83 23.49
CA LEU A 216 5.58 -0.37 23.48
C LEU A 216 7.07 -0.02 23.45
N GLN A 217 7.93 -0.78 24.15
CA GLN A 217 9.37 -0.59 24.07
C GLN A 217 9.92 -0.91 22.69
N ALA A 218 9.44 -2.00 22.08
CA ALA A 218 9.78 -2.35 20.68
C ALA A 218 9.31 -1.26 19.70
N ALA A 219 8.12 -0.70 19.90
CA ALA A 219 7.59 0.40 19.11
C ALA A 219 8.51 1.64 19.17
N VAL A 220 8.95 2.03 20.36
CA VAL A 220 9.89 3.15 20.56
C VAL A 220 11.19 2.90 19.78
N SER A 221 11.73 1.68 19.85
CA SER A 221 12.93 1.29 19.11
C SER A 221 12.72 1.43 17.61
N ASP A 222 11.61 0.89 17.09
CA ASP A 222 11.28 0.94 15.67
C ASP A 222 11.06 2.38 15.17
N PHE A 223 10.32 3.21 15.92
CA PHE A 223 10.15 4.63 15.56
C PHE A 223 11.48 5.41 15.58
N THR A 224 12.39 5.05 16.49
CA THR A 224 13.73 5.64 16.54
C THR A 224 14.54 5.24 15.29
N LYS A 225 14.47 3.98 14.88
CA LYS A 225 15.08 3.52 13.63
C LYS A 225 14.49 4.19 12.39
N ALA A 226 13.17 4.39 12.36
CA ALA A 226 12.52 5.13 11.28
C ALA A 226 13.03 6.58 11.19
N GLU A 227 13.21 7.27 12.33
CA GLU A 227 13.81 8.62 12.37
C GLU A 227 15.27 8.60 11.90
N GLU A 228 16.09 7.66 12.37
CA GLU A 228 17.49 7.50 11.92
C GLU A 228 17.60 7.27 10.40
N LYS A 229 16.60 6.58 9.80
CA LYS A 229 16.48 6.38 8.34
C LYS A 229 15.83 7.56 7.61
N GLY A 230 15.65 8.71 8.28
CA GLY A 230 15.23 9.98 7.67
C GLY A 230 13.73 10.31 7.74
N MET A 231 12.90 9.47 8.37
CA MET A 231 11.48 9.79 8.55
C MET A 231 11.30 10.82 9.68
N LYS A 232 10.89 12.04 9.33
CA LYS A 232 10.67 13.15 10.27
C LYS A 232 9.25 13.67 10.13
N THR A 233 8.27 12.84 10.43
CA THR A 233 6.85 13.16 10.30
C THR A 233 6.20 13.41 11.65
N GLU A 234 5.16 14.22 11.65
CA GLU A 234 4.34 14.49 12.83
C GLU A 234 3.75 13.20 13.42
N GLN A 235 3.32 12.28 12.55
CA GLN A 235 2.77 10.99 12.95
C GLN A 235 3.79 10.13 13.69
N LEU A 236 5.04 10.08 13.24
CA LEU A 236 6.10 9.31 13.89
C LEU A 236 6.35 9.83 15.31
N PHE A 237 6.60 11.13 15.45
CA PHE A 237 6.92 11.72 16.75
C PHE A 237 5.74 11.63 17.73
N ASN A 238 4.51 11.84 17.26
CA ASN A 238 3.31 11.64 18.08
C ASN A 238 3.19 10.19 18.56
N SER A 239 3.37 9.21 17.68
CA SER A 239 3.26 7.79 18.03
C SER A 239 4.31 7.39 19.06
N ARG A 240 5.58 7.85 18.89
CA ARG A 240 6.65 7.59 19.83
C ARG A 240 6.43 8.29 21.18
N ALA A 241 5.97 9.53 21.17
CA ALA A 241 5.61 10.26 22.39
C ALA A 241 4.53 9.53 23.20
N VAL A 242 3.50 8.98 22.55
CA VAL A 242 2.44 8.20 23.21
C VAL A 242 3.01 6.92 23.83
N CYS A 243 3.90 6.21 23.14
CA CYS A 243 4.59 5.04 23.69
C CYS A 243 5.46 5.43 24.92
N ASN A 244 6.28 6.48 24.80
CA ASN A 244 7.12 6.98 25.88
C ASN A 244 6.29 7.41 27.11
N LYS A 245 5.15 8.07 26.89
CA LYS A 245 4.19 8.42 27.96
C LYS A 245 3.67 7.18 28.69
N ALA A 246 3.27 6.14 27.96
CA ALA A 246 2.76 4.89 28.52
C ALA A 246 3.83 4.15 29.31
N LEU A 247 5.08 4.20 28.86
CA LEU A 247 6.25 3.65 29.55
C LEU A 247 6.79 4.54 30.67
N LYS A 248 6.20 5.72 30.90
CA LYS A 248 6.66 6.74 31.86
C LYS A 248 8.06 7.29 31.56
N ASN A 249 8.51 7.21 30.32
CA ASN A 249 9.75 7.80 29.81
C ASN A 249 9.54 9.30 29.52
N PHE A 250 9.21 10.09 30.53
CA PHE A 250 8.73 11.46 30.37
C PHE A 250 9.76 12.41 29.73
N ALA A 251 11.05 12.17 29.93
CA ALA A 251 12.10 12.97 29.30
C ALA A 251 12.11 12.75 27.77
N GLN A 252 11.96 11.51 27.32
CA GLN A 252 11.88 11.15 25.91
C GLN A 252 10.56 11.63 25.26
N GLU A 253 9.44 11.54 26.02
CA GLU A 253 8.16 12.13 25.60
C GLU A 253 8.32 13.63 25.30
N ALA A 254 9.01 14.37 26.19
CA ALA A 254 9.25 15.80 25.98
C ALA A 254 10.14 16.09 24.78
N GLN A 255 11.14 15.23 24.50
CA GLN A 255 11.98 15.36 23.30
C GLN A 255 11.15 15.19 22.01
N ASP A 256 10.24 14.23 21.99
CA ASP A 256 9.35 14.03 20.83
C ASP A 256 8.45 15.25 20.60
N TYR A 257 7.89 15.84 21.65
CA TYR A 257 7.13 17.09 21.51
C TYR A 257 8.01 18.26 21.07
N THR A 258 9.30 18.27 21.38
CA THR A 258 10.23 19.27 20.86
C THR A 258 10.36 19.12 19.32
N LYS A 259 10.48 17.88 18.82
CA LYS A 259 10.47 17.62 17.37
C LYS A 259 9.17 18.02 16.70
N LEU A 260 8.04 17.82 17.37
CA LEU A 260 6.73 18.27 16.89
C LEU A 260 6.63 19.79 16.80
N LEU A 261 7.22 20.51 17.75
CA LEU A 261 7.28 21.98 17.75
C LEU A 261 8.26 22.53 16.71
N GLU A 262 9.31 21.78 16.32
CA GLU A 262 10.15 22.09 15.16
C GLU A 262 9.34 22.05 13.86
N ILE A 263 8.34 21.16 13.75
CA ILE A 263 7.43 21.04 12.58
C ILE A 263 6.33 22.09 12.65
N ASN A 264 5.72 22.30 13.80
CA ASN A 264 4.61 23.24 13.99
C ASN A 264 4.77 24.02 15.32
N ALA A 265 5.45 25.15 15.23
CA ALA A 265 5.77 26.00 16.40
C ALA A 265 4.55 26.70 17.03
N ASN A 266 3.40 26.73 16.35
CA ASN A 266 2.22 27.46 16.83
C ASN A 266 1.11 26.54 17.39
N ASN A 267 1.44 25.31 17.74
CA ASN A 267 0.48 24.33 18.26
C ASN A 267 0.46 24.37 19.80
N GLU A 268 -0.59 24.96 20.37
CA GLU A 268 -0.78 25.08 21.84
C GLU A 268 -0.82 23.71 22.54
N LYS A 269 -1.28 22.66 21.84
CA LYS A 269 -1.34 21.31 22.43
C LYS A 269 0.03 20.68 22.57
N TYR A 270 0.96 20.99 21.68
CA TYR A 270 2.32 20.45 21.77
C TYR A 270 3.08 21.09 22.93
N TYR A 271 2.97 22.40 23.13
CA TYR A 271 3.50 23.05 24.34
C TYR A 271 2.88 22.47 25.61
N TYR A 272 1.56 22.36 25.66
CA TYR A 272 0.88 21.76 26.82
C TYR A 272 1.38 20.35 27.10
N ASN A 273 1.42 19.47 26.11
CA ASN A 273 1.84 18.07 26.29
C ASN A 273 3.32 17.97 26.66
N ARG A 274 4.20 18.80 26.07
CA ARG A 274 5.61 18.87 26.47
C ARG A 274 5.73 19.33 27.92
N GLY A 275 5.00 20.37 28.30
CA GLY A 275 4.95 20.86 29.66
C GLY A 275 4.48 19.78 30.65
N VAL A 276 3.47 18.97 30.30
CA VAL A 276 3.02 17.85 31.13
C VAL A 276 4.11 16.78 31.28
N ALA A 277 4.81 16.45 30.20
CA ALA A 277 5.92 15.51 30.24
C ALA A 277 7.07 16.04 31.10
N LEU A 278 7.46 17.31 30.93
CA LEU A 278 8.48 17.98 31.71
C LEU A 278 8.10 18.06 33.21
N PHE A 279 6.83 18.37 33.51
CA PHE A 279 6.33 18.36 34.89
C PHE A 279 6.48 16.99 35.57
N LYS A 280 6.16 15.91 34.83
CA LYS A 280 6.32 14.53 35.32
C LYS A 280 7.78 14.10 35.42
N ALA A 281 8.66 14.69 34.59
CA ALA A 281 10.11 14.55 34.69
C ALA A 281 10.74 15.47 35.76
N GLU A 282 9.92 16.16 36.59
CA GLU A 282 10.33 17.11 37.63
C GLU A 282 11.11 18.33 37.12
N LYS A 283 11.05 18.61 35.81
CA LYS A 283 11.65 19.80 35.18
C LYS A 283 10.68 20.98 35.23
N PHE A 284 10.42 21.47 36.45
CA PHE A 284 9.32 22.41 36.73
C PHE A 284 9.48 23.76 36.03
N GLN A 285 10.69 24.29 35.92
CA GLN A 285 10.93 25.59 35.26
C GLN A 285 10.66 25.52 33.75
N GLU A 286 11.12 24.45 33.10
CA GLU A 286 10.85 24.20 31.67
C GLU A 286 9.34 23.98 31.45
N ALA A 287 8.69 23.23 32.30
CA ALA A 287 7.23 22.99 32.24
C ALA A 287 6.43 24.29 32.37
N LEU A 288 6.86 25.18 33.26
CA LEU A 288 6.24 26.50 33.50
C LEU A 288 6.27 27.36 32.24
N ALA A 289 7.41 27.39 31.54
CA ALA A 289 7.55 28.12 30.29
C ALA A 289 6.59 27.57 29.22
N ASP A 290 6.48 26.26 29.12
CA ASP A 290 5.62 25.60 28.14
C ASP A 290 4.14 25.85 28.40
N PHE A 291 3.68 25.72 29.64
CA PHE A 291 2.28 26.05 29.96
C PHE A 291 1.98 27.54 29.74
N THR A 292 2.92 28.42 29.99
CA THR A 292 2.76 29.84 29.67
C THR A 292 2.60 30.05 28.19
N LYS A 293 3.45 29.40 27.36
CA LYS A 293 3.36 29.49 25.91
C LYS A 293 2.05 28.91 25.35
N ALA A 294 1.59 27.79 25.92
CA ALA A 294 0.29 27.20 25.56
C ALA A 294 -0.88 28.17 25.86
N ILE A 295 -0.82 28.90 26.96
CA ILE A 295 -1.83 29.89 27.34
C ILE A 295 -1.74 31.15 26.47
N GLU A 296 -0.54 31.60 26.08
CA GLU A 296 -0.37 32.71 25.12
C GLU A 296 -1.02 32.38 23.78
N LEU A 297 -0.87 31.15 23.32
CA LEU A 297 -1.47 30.69 22.06
C LEU A 297 -2.98 30.44 22.18
N LYS A 298 -3.44 30.05 23.39
CA LYS A 298 -4.84 29.78 23.66
C LYS A 298 -5.22 30.23 25.05
N ALA A 299 -5.76 31.47 25.18
CA ALA A 299 -6.04 32.15 26.43
C ALA A 299 -7.10 31.47 27.32
N ASP A 300 -7.94 30.61 26.75
CA ASP A 300 -8.97 29.84 27.45
C ASP A 300 -8.58 28.38 27.76
N TYR A 301 -7.27 28.06 27.69
CA TYR A 301 -6.79 26.68 27.86
C TYR A 301 -6.79 26.23 29.32
N VAL A 302 -7.95 25.89 29.85
CA VAL A 302 -8.18 25.53 31.25
C VAL A 302 -7.15 24.52 31.81
N ASN A 303 -6.82 23.49 31.01
CA ASN A 303 -5.88 22.46 31.47
C ASN A 303 -4.44 23.00 31.62
N ALA A 304 -4.04 23.95 30.76
CA ALA A 304 -2.73 24.59 30.89
C ALA A 304 -2.65 25.43 32.15
N TYR A 305 -3.67 26.20 32.49
CA TYR A 305 -3.74 26.92 33.77
C TYR A 305 -3.68 25.98 34.99
N LYS A 306 -4.42 24.85 34.98
CA LYS A 306 -4.38 23.85 36.04
C LYS A 306 -2.97 23.31 36.28
N TYR A 307 -2.30 22.89 35.19
CA TYR A 307 -0.93 22.37 35.30
C TYR A 307 0.06 23.48 35.67
N ARG A 308 -0.09 24.72 35.19
CA ARG A 308 0.76 25.85 35.55
C ARG A 308 0.62 26.19 37.04
N ALA A 309 -0.60 26.20 37.56
CA ALA A 309 -0.84 26.37 39.00
C ALA A 309 -0.14 25.30 39.84
N ASN A 310 -0.27 24.01 39.43
CA ASN A 310 0.43 22.93 40.11
C ASN A 310 1.96 23.10 40.03
N THR A 311 2.47 23.59 38.92
CA THR A 311 3.91 23.84 38.70
C THR A 311 4.38 24.96 39.63
N TYR A 312 3.64 26.08 39.73
CA TYR A 312 3.92 27.13 40.71
C TYR A 312 3.96 26.62 42.15
N GLY A 313 3.02 25.71 42.49
CA GLY A 313 3.01 25.06 43.81
C GLY A 313 4.27 24.25 44.09
N LYS A 314 4.78 23.50 43.07
CA LYS A 314 6.06 22.77 43.17
C LYS A 314 7.28 23.68 43.32
N LEU A 315 7.22 24.88 42.74
CA LEU A 315 8.26 25.91 42.79
C LEU A 315 8.15 26.81 44.02
N GLY A 316 7.09 26.66 44.84
CA GLY A 316 6.87 27.46 46.04
C GLY A 316 6.19 28.82 45.83
N ASP A 317 5.81 29.15 44.58
CA ASP A 317 5.12 30.42 44.24
C ASP A 317 3.61 30.31 44.51
N LYS A 318 3.22 30.47 45.74
CA LYS A 318 1.80 30.40 46.19
C LYS A 318 0.93 31.52 45.59
N LYS A 319 1.51 32.67 45.28
CA LYS A 319 0.78 33.82 44.71
C LYS A 319 0.32 33.51 43.26
N SER A 320 1.24 33.11 42.43
CA SER A 320 0.94 32.74 41.02
C SER A 320 0.06 31.49 40.96
N GLN A 321 0.28 30.53 41.87
CA GLN A 321 -0.60 29.35 41.99
C GLN A 321 -2.06 29.76 42.24
N ALA A 322 -2.31 30.67 43.21
CA ALA A 322 -3.66 31.13 43.56
C ALA A 322 -4.29 31.91 42.37
N ALA A 323 -3.53 32.71 41.65
CA ALA A 323 -4.00 33.46 40.49
C ALA A 323 -4.48 32.53 39.38
N ASP A 324 -3.69 31.52 39.01
CA ASP A 324 -4.07 30.52 38.00
C ASP A 324 -5.27 29.68 38.45
N ALA A 325 -5.35 29.30 39.70
CA ALA A 325 -6.49 28.58 40.25
C ALA A 325 -7.79 29.43 40.20
N ALA A 326 -7.71 30.74 40.41
CA ALA A 326 -8.83 31.64 40.22
C ALA A 326 -9.26 31.72 38.79
N LYS A 327 -8.30 31.80 37.85
CA LYS A 327 -8.56 31.81 36.38
C LYS A 327 -9.23 30.51 35.89
N VAL A 328 -8.84 29.39 36.45
CA VAL A 328 -9.51 28.10 36.18
C VAL A 328 -10.97 28.14 36.58
N LYS A 329 -11.30 28.69 37.76
CA LYS A 329 -12.70 28.84 38.21
C LYS A 329 -13.49 29.78 37.32
N GLU A 330 -12.90 30.89 36.92
CA GLU A 330 -13.52 31.85 36.01
C GLU A 330 -13.88 31.17 34.64
N LEU A 331 -12.90 30.46 34.04
CA LEU A 331 -13.06 29.82 32.75
C LEU A 331 -14.04 28.62 32.74
N GLN A 332 -14.22 27.97 33.87
CA GLN A 332 -15.16 26.86 34.01
C GLN A 332 -16.61 27.32 34.26
N GLY A 333 -16.80 28.59 34.64
CA GLY A 333 -18.12 29.13 35.03
C GLY A 333 -18.62 28.57 36.37
N PRO A 334 -19.77 29.03 36.84
CA PRO A 334 -20.39 28.47 38.05
C PRO A 334 -20.71 26.99 37.84
N ALA A 335 -20.36 26.16 38.83
CA ALA A 335 -20.74 24.75 38.84
C ALA A 335 -22.27 24.64 38.66
N LYS A 336 -22.69 23.97 37.61
CA LYS A 336 -24.13 23.67 37.37
C LYS A 336 -24.61 22.63 38.36
#